data_b37a452e4d76936d887a8da87f1b8696
#
_entry.id   b37a452e4d76936d887a8da87f1b8696
#
_cell.length_a   1.000
_cell.length_b   1.000
_cell.length_c   1.000
_cell.angle_alpha   90.00
_cell.angle_beta   90.00
_cell.angle_gamma   90.00
#
_symmetry.space_group_name_H-M   'P 1'
#
loop_
_entity.id
_entity.type
_entity.pdbx_description
1 polymer ?
#
loop_
_entity_poly.entity_id
_entity_poly.type
_entity_poly.pdbx_seq_one_letter_code
_entity_poly.pdbx_strand_id
1 'polypeptide(L)'
;MMITSTNPMVYTDFPDPDIIRVGDVYYMATTTMHFTPGCDILRSYDLVHWEFIAHALNIVADTPEERLECEGANAYGRGMWAPSLRYHRGTWYVLFAANDTHASYLLTADDPCGPWRKRELDGFYHDSGLFFDDDDRAYVVYGQSTLRITELNPELSGPMPGGLDRVIVQDDPQADLGYEGSHLYKHDGRYYVFTCHFPQGKGKTEACLMAESLDGAFEAREIIDDDLSFHGYGVAQGGMVDTPDGDWYAFMMQDRGGVGRVPTLMPMRFGEDGFPVVGENGKVPQSVSVPAASCAEPVTPINGSEFIARHNAEGGVDANCLQPYWQFNHIPHNEYWSLTERPGAFRLHSGRISSNLNHAWNTLTQRTMGPVTVAEVTVD
;
A
#
# COMPACT_ATOMS: atom_id res chain seq x y z
N MET A 1 11.82 26.04 -3.98
CA MET A 1 11.24 26.41 -2.65
C MET A 1 11.08 25.11 -1.87
N MET A 2 11.22 25.14 -0.53
CA MET A 2 10.95 23.98 0.30
C MET A 2 9.60 24.19 1.01
N ILE A 3 8.84 23.12 1.20
CA ILE A 3 7.67 23.06 2.09
C ILE A 3 7.99 22.17 3.26
N THR A 4 7.37 22.42 4.40
CA THR A 4 7.57 21.62 5.61
C THR A 4 6.25 20.96 6.01
N SER A 5 6.29 19.66 6.21
CA SER A 5 5.19 18.86 6.74
C SER A 5 5.53 18.31 8.11
N THR A 6 4.52 17.97 8.89
CA THR A 6 4.67 17.23 10.15
C THR A 6 4.46 15.74 9.91
N ASN A 7 5.14 14.89 10.70
CA ASN A 7 4.86 13.46 10.74
C ASN A 7 3.73 13.13 11.74
N PRO A 8 2.79 12.25 11.38
CA PRO A 8 2.65 11.55 10.08
C PRO A 8 2.41 12.52 8.92
N MET A 9 2.98 12.25 7.73
CA MET A 9 2.81 13.10 6.54
C MET A 9 1.35 13.13 6.05
N VAL A 10 0.65 12.01 6.19
CA VAL A 10 -0.79 11.86 5.94
C VAL A 10 -1.40 11.19 7.15
N TYR A 11 -2.25 11.91 7.89
CA TYR A 11 -2.84 11.36 9.12
C TYR A 11 -4.17 10.67 8.83
N THR A 12 -4.12 9.66 7.96
CA THR A 12 -5.24 8.79 7.61
C THR A 12 -4.73 7.40 7.29
N ASP A 13 -5.62 6.40 7.31
CA ASP A 13 -5.27 4.99 7.13
C ASP A 13 -4.88 4.70 5.66
N PHE A 14 -3.58 4.66 5.39
CA PHE A 14 -2.98 4.18 4.15
C PHE A 14 -1.91 3.15 4.49
N PRO A 15 -2.33 1.90 4.79
CA PRO A 15 -1.43 0.86 5.26
C PRO A 15 -0.47 0.38 4.18
N ASP A 16 0.69 -0.12 4.62
CA ASP A 16 1.69 -0.79 3.78
C ASP A 16 1.99 0.02 2.51
N PRO A 17 2.35 1.32 2.65
CA PRO A 17 2.51 2.18 1.48
C PRO A 17 3.69 1.71 0.63
N ASP A 18 3.52 1.67 -0.70
CA ASP A 18 4.62 1.60 -1.65
C ASP A 18 4.59 2.84 -2.55
N ILE A 19 5.66 3.64 -2.48
CA ILE A 19 5.76 4.91 -3.20
C ILE A 19 6.83 4.81 -4.27
N ILE A 20 6.47 5.20 -5.49
CA ILE A 20 7.41 5.32 -6.61
C ILE A 20 7.31 6.71 -7.24
N ARG A 21 8.39 7.12 -7.90
CA ARG A 21 8.42 8.32 -8.73
C ARG A 21 8.41 7.95 -10.22
N VAL A 22 7.56 8.62 -10.99
CA VAL A 22 7.56 8.52 -12.46
C VAL A 22 7.63 9.93 -13.04
N GLY A 23 8.78 10.30 -13.59
CA GLY A 23 9.07 11.69 -13.95
C GLY A 23 9.09 12.61 -12.73
N ASP A 24 8.26 13.63 -12.73
CA ASP A 24 8.13 14.59 -11.61
C ASP A 24 6.93 14.30 -10.70
N VAL A 25 6.35 13.11 -10.80
CA VAL A 25 5.13 12.74 -10.10
C VAL A 25 5.37 11.51 -9.24
N TYR A 26 4.85 11.54 -8.01
CA TYR A 26 4.88 10.42 -7.08
C TYR A 26 3.55 9.70 -7.06
N TYR A 27 3.60 8.37 -6.95
CA TYR A 27 2.43 7.51 -6.85
C TYR A 27 2.58 6.59 -5.66
N MET A 28 1.49 6.38 -4.93
CA MET A 28 1.45 5.50 -3.77
C MET A 28 0.35 4.48 -3.96
N ALA A 29 0.67 3.20 -3.75
CA ALA A 29 -0.31 2.14 -3.60
C ALA A 29 -0.39 1.73 -2.13
N THR A 30 -1.58 1.35 -1.65
CA THR A 30 -1.78 0.94 -0.25
C THR A 30 -2.73 -0.24 -0.11
N THR A 31 -2.58 -0.95 1.01
CA THR A 31 -3.44 -2.07 1.43
C THR A 31 -4.86 -1.61 1.67
N THR A 32 -5.82 -2.42 1.22
CA THR A 32 -7.24 -2.18 1.47
C THR A 32 -7.94 -3.38 2.11
N MET A 33 -7.26 -4.50 2.27
CA MET A 33 -7.84 -5.73 2.81
C MET A 33 -9.11 -6.14 2.06
N HIS A 34 -10.22 -6.25 2.77
CA HIS A 34 -11.55 -6.63 2.29
C HIS A 34 -12.37 -5.47 1.70
N PHE A 35 -11.88 -4.24 1.79
CA PHE A 35 -12.63 -3.09 1.24
C PHE A 35 -12.69 -3.12 -0.30
N THR A 36 -13.84 -2.77 -0.83
CA THR A 36 -14.16 -2.81 -2.28
C THR A 36 -14.68 -1.45 -2.76
N PRO A 37 -14.14 -0.87 -3.83
CA PRO A 37 -12.97 -1.31 -4.61
C PRO A 37 -11.70 -1.25 -3.76
N GLY A 38 -10.65 -1.99 -4.15
CA GLY A 38 -9.42 -2.13 -3.39
C GLY A 38 -8.17 -1.63 -4.11
N CYS A 39 -7.03 -1.70 -3.40
CA CYS A 39 -5.74 -1.19 -3.84
C CYS A 39 -5.81 0.28 -4.23
N ASP A 40 -5.76 1.13 -3.22
CA ASP A 40 -5.83 2.58 -3.40
C ASP A 40 -4.61 3.08 -4.17
N ILE A 41 -4.83 3.92 -5.16
CA ILE A 41 -3.78 4.63 -5.89
C ILE A 41 -3.92 6.13 -5.61
N LEU A 42 -2.87 6.68 -5.02
CA LEU A 42 -2.76 8.11 -4.74
C LEU A 42 -1.65 8.73 -5.59
N ARG A 43 -1.73 10.03 -5.82
CA ARG A 43 -0.74 10.81 -6.55
C ARG A 43 -0.31 12.02 -5.73
N SER A 44 0.97 12.38 -5.85
CA SER A 44 1.54 13.60 -5.27
C SER A 44 2.57 14.22 -6.21
N TYR A 45 2.77 15.53 -6.09
CA TYR A 45 3.81 16.26 -6.79
C TYR A 45 4.94 16.72 -5.86
N ASP A 46 4.80 16.45 -4.55
CA ASP A 46 5.71 16.95 -3.52
C ASP A 46 5.91 16.00 -2.32
N LEU A 47 5.43 14.75 -2.40
CA LEU A 47 5.45 13.74 -1.33
C LEU A 47 4.60 14.05 -0.08
N VAL A 48 4.01 15.23 0.01
CA VAL A 48 3.27 15.70 1.19
C VAL A 48 1.78 15.83 0.92
N HIS A 49 1.43 16.42 -0.22
CA HIS A 49 0.06 16.61 -0.62
C HIS A 49 -0.37 15.51 -1.59
N TRP A 50 -1.22 14.64 -1.13
CA TRP A 50 -1.69 13.46 -1.86
C TRP A 50 -3.13 13.60 -2.30
N GLU A 51 -3.44 13.22 -3.51
CA GLU A 51 -4.79 13.09 -4.02
C GLU A 51 -5.12 11.63 -4.34
N PHE A 52 -6.33 11.22 -4.04
CA PHE A 52 -6.85 9.90 -4.37
C PHE A 52 -7.28 9.87 -5.82
N ILE A 53 -6.64 9.07 -6.69
CA ILE A 53 -6.90 9.10 -8.13
C ILE A 53 -7.67 7.89 -8.62
N ALA A 54 -7.46 6.69 -8.05
CA ALA A 54 -8.08 5.46 -8.53
C ALA A 54 -8.01 4.34 -7.48
N HIS A 55 -8.73 3.27 -7.77
CA HIS A 55 -8.51 1.94 -7.21
C HIS A 55 -7.99 1.02 -8.32
N ALA A 56 -6.91 0.28 -8.04
CA ALA A 56 -6.36 -0.66 -9.02
C ALA A 56 -7.11 -1.99 -9.06
N LEU A 57 -7.87 -2.30 -8.03
CA LEU A 57 -8.55 -3.59 -7.87
C LEU A 57 -10.06 -3.40 -7.70
N ASN A 58 -10.85 -4.02 -8.56
CA ASN A 58 -12.30 -4.06 -8.39
C ASN A 58 -12.70 -4.96 -7.21
N ILE A 59 -12.33 -6.23 -7.29
CA ILE A 59 -12.57 -7.26 -6.28
C ILE A 59 -11.38 -8.23 -6.25
N VAL A 60 -11.08 -8.79 -5.08
CA VAL A 60 -10.08 -9.85 -4.95
C VAL A 60 -10.60 -11.12 -5.60
N ALA A 61 -11.70 -11.64 -5.10
CA ALA A 61 -12.37 -12.83 -5.63
C ALA A 61 -13.89 -12.71 -5.41
N ASP A 62 -14.65 -13.43 -6.21
CA ASP A 62 -16.10 -13.48 -6.05
C ASP A 62 -16.48 -14.71 -5.21
N THR A 63 -16.34 -14.59 -3.89
CA THR A 63 -16.62 -15.66 -2.94
C THR A 63 -17.80 -15.31 -2.03
N PRO A 64 -18.47 -16.30 -1.42
CA PRO A 64 -19.54 -16.05 -0.46
C PRO A 64 -19.10 -15.23 0.76
N GLU A 65 -17.85 -15.36 1.20
CA GLU A 65 -17.26 -14.58 2.30
C GLU A 65 -17.10 -13.12 1.91
N GLU A 66 -16.60 -12.86 0.70
CA GLU A 66 -16.44 -11.52 0.12
C GLU A 66 -17.78 -10.85 -0.18
N ARG A 67 -18.84 -11.63 -0.41
CA ARG A 67 -20.23 -11.15 -0.61
C ARG A 67 -21.03 -11.09 0.68
N LEU A 68 -20.49 -11.51 1.81
CA LEU A 68 -21.23 -11.67 3.07
C LEU A 68 -22.47 -12.57 2.94
N GLU A 69 -22.41 -13.60 2.09
CA GLU A 69 -23.53 -14.53 1.84
C GLU A 69 -23.54 -15.71 2.81
N CYS A 70 -22.40 -16.01 3.45
CA CYS A 70 -22.28 -17.07 4.45
C CYS A 70 -22.60 -16.54 5.86
N GLU A 71 -23.46 -17.24 6.59
CA GLU A 71 -23.70 -16.94 7.99
C GLU A 71 -22.43 -17.22 8.83
N GLY A 72 -21.95 -16.20 9.55
CA GLY A 72 -20.76 -16.32 10.40
C GLY A 72 -19.41 -16.30 9.69
N ALA A 73 -19.39 -16.20 8.35
CA ALA A 73 -18.16 -16.05 7.57
C ALA A 73 -18.10 -14.69 6.84
N ASN A 74 -16.90 -14.10 6.80
CA ASN A 74 -16.63 -12.84 6.14
C ASN A 74 -15.13 -12.75 5.81
N ALA A 75 -14.73 -11.75 5.02
CA ALA A 75 -13.35 -11.50 4.66
C ALA A 75 -12.67 -10.40 5.50
N TYR A 76 -13.23 -9.98 6.63
CA TYR A 76 -12.67 -8.93 7.49
C TYR A 76 -11.19 -9.17 7.84
N GLY A 77 -10.35 -8.16 7.57
CA GLY A 77 -8.91 -8.22 7.79
C GLY A 77 -8.16 -9.15 6.84
N ARG A 78 -8.84 -9.76 5.87
CA ARG A 78 -8.27 -10.57 4.79
C ARG A 78 -8.40 -9.84 3.46
N GLY A 79 -8.19 -10.51 2.35
CA GLY A 79 -8.22 -9.89 1.03
C GLY A 79 -6.85 -9.38 0.61
N MET A 80 -6.79 -8.19 0.04
CA MET A 80 -5.60 -7.61 -0.58
C MET A 80 -4.65 -6.99 0.45
N TRP A 81 -3.41 -7.49 0.53
CA TRP A 81 -2.37 -7.07 1.47
C TRP A 81 -1.11 -6.59 0.75
N ALA A 82 -0.43 -5.58 1.34
CA ALA A 82 0.89 -5.06 0.98
C ALA A 82 1.18 -5.03 -0.52
N PRO A 83 0.63 -4.05 -1.26
CA PRO A 83 0.86 -3.94 -2.70
C PRO A 83 2.29 -3.48 -2.98
N SER A 84 2.91 -4.05 -4.02
CA SER A 84 4.12 -3.52 -4.60
C SER A 84 3.81 -2.83 -5.92
N LEU A 85 3.99 -1.51 -5.97
CA LEU A 85 3.74 -0.67 -7.15
C LEU A 85 5.02 -0.49 -7.96
N ARG A 86 4.97 -0.73 -9.25
CA ARG A 86 6.11 -0.49 -10.16
C ARG A 86 5.62 0.11 -11.49
N TYR A 87 6.50 0.89 -12.10
CA TYR A 87 6.35 1.36 -13.48
C TYR A 87 7.57 0.93 -14.28
N HIS A 88 7.35 0.14 -15.33
CA HIS A 88 8.43 -0.37 -16.15
C HIS A 88 8.03 -0.37 -17.62
N ARG A 89 8.83 0.28 -18.48
CA ARG A 89 8.63 0.32 -19.95
C ARG A 89 7.22 0.73 -20.40
N GLY A 90 6.63 1.71 -19.74
CA GLY A 90 5.30 2.21 -20.13
C GLY A 90 4.13 1.46 -19.50
N THR A 91 4.39 0.45 -18.68
CA THR A 91 3.36 -0.35 -18.02
C THR A 91 3.44 -0.17 -16.50
N TRP A 92 2.31 -0.02 -15.88
CA TRP A 92 2.11 -0.02 -14.43
C TRP A 92 1.85 -1.42 -13.95
N TYR A 93 2.44 -1.77 -12.81
CA TYR A 93 2.32 -3.07 -12.17
C TYR A 93 1.97 -2.89 -10.70
N VAL A 94 1.03 -3.69 -10.20
CA VAL A 94 0.81 -3.89 -8.76
C VAL A 94 0.81 -5.38 -8.48
N LEU A 95 1.75 -5.83 -7.64
CA LEU A 95 1.79 -7.20 -7.13
C LEU A 95 1.29 -7.19 -5.69
N PHE A 96 0.42 -8.13 -5.32
CA PHE A 96 -0.03 -8.31 -3.95
C PHE A 96 -0.39 -9.77 -3.64
N ALA A 97 -0.41 -10.12 -2.36
CA ALA A 97 -0.96 -11.37 -1.86
C ALA A 97 -2.35 -11.16 -1.26
N ALA A 98 -3.22 -12.14 -1.42
CA ALA A 98 -4.53 -12.16 -0.80
C ALA A 98 -4.65 -13.35 0.16
N ASN A 99 -4.92 -13.05 1.43
CA ASN A 99 -4.89 -14.06 2.49
C ASN A 99 -6.19 -14.87 2.61
N ASP A 100 -7.27 -14.43 1.98
CA ASP A 100 -8.53 -15.17 1.90
C ASP A 100 -8.46 -16.26 0.82
N THR A 101 -7.94 -15.94 -0.35
CA THR A 101 -7.78 -16.87 -1.48
C THR A 101 -6.49 -17.68 -1.42
N HIS A 102 -5.53 -17.26 -0.58
CA HIS A 102 -4.18 -17.78 -0.51
C HIS A 102 -3.46 -17.80 -1.87
N ALA A 103 -3.60 -16.71 -2.62
CA ALA A 103 -3.06 -16.51 -3.95
C ALA A 103 -2.33 -15.15 -4.05
N SER A 104 -1.44 -15.02 -5.04
CA SER A 104 -0.85 -13.74 -5.40
C SER A 104 -1.37 -13.28 -6.76
N TYR A 105 -1.57 -11.98 -6.88
CA TYR A 105 -2.15 -11.36 -8.07
C TYR A 105 -1.25 -10.26 -8.59
N LEU A 106 -1.14 -10.20 -9.92
CA LEU A 106 -0.51 -9.10 -10.63
C LEU A 106 -1.58 -8.30 -11.38
N LEU A 107 -1.62 -7.01 -11.08
CA LEU A 107 -2.40 -6.04 -11.82
C LEU A 107 -1.50 -5.33 -12.82
N THR A 108 -1.99 -5.05 -14.03
CA THR A 108 -1.27 -4.27 -15.04
C THR A 108 -2.19 -3.23 -15.68
N ALA A 109 -1.64 -2.05 -15.98
CA ALA A 109 -2.33 -0.98 -16.67
C ALA A 109 -1.37 -0.13 -17.51
N ASP A 110 -1.91 0.58 -18.51
CA ASP A 110 -1.15 1.55 -19.30
C ASP A 110 -1.21 2.95 -18.66
N ASP A 111 -2.17 3.19 -17.77
CA ASP A 111 -2.38 4.44 -17.02
C ASP A 111 -2.62 4.13 -15.54
N PRO A 112 -2.11 4.90 -14.58
CA PRO A 112 -2.30 4.63 -13.15
C PRO A 112 -3.77 4.72 -12.71
N CYS A 113 -4.61 5.42 -13.45
CA CYS A 113 -6.06 5.42 -13.24
C CYS A 113 -6.77 4.20 -13.85
N GLY A 114 -6.05 3.31 -14.52
CA GLY A 114 -6.59 2.12 -15.17
C GLY A 114 -7.04 2.36 -16.63
N PRO A 115 -7.76 1.42 -17.23
CA PRO A 115 -8.27 0.22 -16.59
C PRO A 115 -7.17 -0.80 -16.24
N TRP A 116 -7.28 -1.41 -15.08
CA TRP A 116 -6.35 -2.43 -14.60
C TRP A 116 -6.80 -3.83 -14.99
N ARG A 117 -5.85 -4.67 -15.40
CA ARG A 117 -6.07 -6.07 -15.74
C ARG A 117 -5.45 -6.94 -14.66
N LYS A 118 -6.25 -7.78 -14.01
CA LYS A 118 -5.83 -8.70 -12.95
C LYS A 118 -5.56 -10.10 -13.50
N ARG A 119 -4.48 -10.73 -13.01
CA ARG A 119 -4.21 -12.15 -13.19
C ARG A 119 -3.62 -12.74 -11.91
N GLU A 120 -3.83 -14.02 -11.69
CA GLU A 120 -3.18 -14.80 -10.64
C GLU A 120 -1.79 -15.23 -11.09
N LEU A 121 -0.85 -15.32 -10.15
CA LEU A 121 0.50 -15.83 -10.35
C LEU A 121 0.64 -17.23 -9.76
N ASP A 122 1.54 -18.01 -10.35
CA ASP A 122 2.00 -19.25 -9.72
C ASP A 122 2.93 -18.91 -8.54
N GLY A 123 2.51 -19.30 -7.33
CA GLY A 123 3.20 -19.01 -6.09
C GLY A 123 2.44 -18.06 -5.16
N PHE A 124 2.79 -18.11 -3.88
CA PHE A 124 2.25 -17.20 -2.86
C PHE A 124 3.37 -16.29 -2.34
N TYR A 125 3.29 -15.02 -2.67
CA TYR A 125 4.32 -14.02 -2.39
C TYR A 125 3.84 -13.07 -1.30
N HIS A 126 3.93 -13.51 -0.05
CA HIS A 126 3.49 -12.73 1.11
C HIS A 126 4.36 -11.49 1.28
N ASP A 127 3.72 -10.31 1.45
CA ASP A 127 4.33 -9.01 1.71
C ASP A 127 5.52 -8.72 0.77
N SER A 128 5.24 -8.77 -0.52
CA SER A 128 6.27 -8.85 -1.56
C SER A 128 6.67 -7.50 -2.15
N GLY A 129 7.96 -7.40 -2.49
CA GLY A 129 8.51 -6.33 -3.32
C GLY A 129 8.85 -6.83 -4.73
N LEU A 130 8.08 -6.37 -5.73
CA LEU A 130 8.40 -6.60 -7.15
C LEU A 130 9.53 -5.65 -7.57
N PHE A 131 10.45 -6.14 -8.38
CA PHE A 131 11.59 -5.36 -8.86
C PHE A 131 11.95 -5.75 -10.30
N PHE A 132 12.23 -4.76 -11.13
CA PHE A 132 12.81 -4.93 -12.46
C PHE A 132 14.26 -4.45 -12.45
N ASP A 133 15.20 -5.31 -12.81
CA ASP A 133 16.61 -4.95 -12.88
C ASP A 133 16.96 -4.26 -14.20
N ASP A 134 18.17 -3.75 -14.32
CA ASP A 134 18.67 -3.02 -15.50
C ASP A 134 18.68 -3.85 -16.79
N ASP A 135 18.68 -5.17 -16.66
CA ASP A 135 18.63 -6.13 -17.77
C ASP A 135 17.20 -6.62 -18.08
N ASP A 136 16.18 -5.97 -17.53
CA ASP A 136 14.75 -6.26 -17.66
C ASP A 136 14.29 -7.57 -17.01
N ARG A 137 15.15 -8.26 -16.27
CA ARG A 137 14.70 -9.40 -15.46
C ARG A 137 13.89 -8.90 -14.28
N ALA A 138 12.85 -9.64 -13.95
CA ALA A 138 11.97 -9.34 -12.84
C ALA A 138 12.23 -10.27 -11.66
N TYR A 139 12.23 -9.71 -10.47
CA TYR A 139 12.43 -10.44 -9.22
C TYR A 139 11.33 -10.07 -8.23
N VAL A 140 11.06 -10.99 -7.31
CA VAL A 140 10.21 -10.74 -6.16
C VAL A 140 10.94 -11.13 -4.87
N VAL A 141 11.00 -10.21 -3.91
CA VAL A 141 11.42 -10.50 -2.53
C VAL A 141 10.16 -10.62 -1.68
N TYR A 142 10.04 -11.68 -0.88
CA TYR A 142 8.82 -11.97 -0.14
C TYR A 142 9.08 -12.90 1.04
N GLY A 143 8.11 -13.00 1.92
CA GLY A 143 8.09 -13.97 3.01
C GLY A 143 7.80 -13.35 4.36
N GLN A 144 7.75 -14.21 5.37
CA GLN A 144 7.65 -13.84 6.77
C GLN A 144 8.68 -14.62 7.57
N SER A 145 9.44 -13.94 8.45
CA SER A 145 10.58 -14.48 9.20
C SER A 145 11.74 -14.96 8.33
N THR A 146 11.47 -15.58 7.21
CA THR A 146 12.45 -16.00 6.21
C THR A 146 12.12 -15.29 4.91
N LEU A 147 12.98 -14.36 4.48
CA LEU A 147 12.81 -13.70 3.19
C LEU A 147 13.53 -14.46 2.09
N ARG A 148 12.82 -14.59 0.98
CA ARG A 148 13.31 -15.20 -0.25
C ARG A 148 13.34 -14.18 -1.37
N ILE A 149 14.25 -14.40 -2.33
CA ILE A 149 14.21 -13.76 -3.63
C ILE A 149 13.97 -14.80 -4.70
N THR A 150 13.05 -14.53 -5.61
CA THR A 150 12.72 -15.41 -6.74
C THR A 150 12.70 -14.59 -8.02
N GLU A 151 13.41 -15.07 -9.04
CA GLU A 151 13.32 -14.55 -10.41
C GLU A 151 12.00 -14.98 -11.04
N LEU A 152 11.26 -14.04 -11.61
CA LEU A 152 10.04 -14.32 -12.34
C LEU A 152 10.33 -14.58 -13.81
N ASN A 153 9.51 -15.42 -14.43
CA ASN A 153 9.58 -15.64 -15.88
C ASN A 153 9.20 -14.37 -16.67
N PRO A 154 9.57 -14.25 -17.96
CA PRO A 154 9.30 -13.03 -18.74
C PRO A 154 7.82 -12.64 -18.85
N GLU A 155 6.92 -13.60 -18.72
CA GLU A 155 5.49 -13.39 -18.70
C GLU A 155 5.00 -12.90 -17.32
N LEU A 156 5.87 -12.87 -16.31
CA LEU A 156 5.58 -12.59 -14.91
C LEU A 156 4.48 -13.47 -14.31
N SER A 157 4.29 -14.68 -14.86
CA SER A 157 3.22 -15.59 -14.44
C SER A 157 3.60 -16.47 -13.25
N GLY A 158 4.88 -16.57 -12.92
CA GLY A 158 5.42 -17.38 -11.84
C GLY A 158 6.96 -17.44 -11.91
N PRO A 159 7.60 -18.33 -11.14
CA PRO A 159 9.04 -18.46 -11.08
C PRO A 159 9.68 -18.80 -12.45
N MET A 160 10.87 -18.24 -12.70
CA MET A 160 11.69 -18.59 -13.87
C MET A 160 12.29 -19.98 -13.69
N PRO A 161 12.00 -20.94 -14.59
CA PRO A 161 12.63 -22.27 -14.51
C PRO A 161 14.15 -22.20 -14.57
N GLY A 162 14.83 -22.63 -13.49
CA GLY A 162 16.28 -22.54 -13.35
C GLY A 162 16.82 -21.13 -13.09
N GLY A 163 15.94 -20.14 -12.86
CA GLY A 163 16.31 -18.80 -12.43
C GLY A 163 16.72 -18.73 -10.97
N LEU A 164 17.01 -17.53 -10.49
CA LEU A 164 17.35 -17.30 -9.09
C LEU A 164 16.14 -17.61 -8.19
N ASP A 165 16.35 -18.50 -7.21
CA ASP A 165 15.39 -18.77 -6.14
C ASP A 165 16.15 -19.17 -4.87
N ARG A 166 16.18 -18.29 -3.88
CA ARG A 166 16.97 -18.52 -2.66
C ARG A 166 16.44 -17.75 -1.46
N VAL A 167 16.78 -18.21 -0.27
CA VAL A 167 16.69 -17.46 0.98
C VAL A 167 17.78 -16.39 1.00
N ILE A 168 17.43 -15.15 1.32
CA ILE A 168 18.37 -14.03 1.47
C ILE A 168 18.66 -13.71 2.94
N VAL A 169 17.69 -13.90 3.82
CA VAL A 169 17.85 -13.70 5.27
C VAL A 169 16.83 -14.58 6.02
N GLN A 170 17.20 -14.92 7.23
CA GLN A 170 16.30 -15.50 8.23
C GLN A 170 16.43 -14.66 9.51
N ASP A 171 15.30 -14.24 10.06
CA ASP A 171 15.26 -13.43 11.28
C ASP A 171 15.53 -14.28 12.53
N ASP A 172 15.78 -13.63 13.65
CA ASP A 172 15.88 -14.28 14.95
C ASP A 172 14.58 -15.06 15.23
N PRO A 173 14.63 -16.36 15.48
CA PRO A 173 13.43 -17.13 15.81
C PRO A 173 12.74 -16.70 17.12
N GLN A 174 13.35 -15.81 17.90
CA GLN A 174 12.78 -15.20 19.09
C GLN A 174 12.10 -13.86 18.81
N ALA A 175 12.13 -13.34 17.58
CA ALA A 175 11.39 -12.14 17.21
C ALA A 175 9.88 -12.35 17.47
N ASP A 176 9.21 -11.32 17.98
CA ASP A 176 7.76 -11.36 18.20
C ASP A 176 7.01 -11.45 16.87
N LEU A 177 7.56 -10.84 15.80
CA LEU A 177 7.21 -11.05 14.40
C LEU A 177 8.50 -10.89 13.56
N GLY A 178 8.80 -11.89 12.74
CA GLY A 178 9.98 -11.88 11.89
C GLY A 178 9.82 -10.97 10.66
N TYR A 179 10.92 -10.80 9.91
CA TYR A 179 10.96 -9.95 8.71
C TYR A 179 9.78 -10.15 7.77
N GLU A 180 9.15 -9.04 7.37
CA GLU A 180 8.11 -8.98 6.35
C GLU A 180 8.06 -7.57 5.71
N GLY A 181 7.13 -7.30 4.77
CA GLY A 181 6.95 -5.99 4.15
C GLY A 181 8.13 -5.58 3.28
N SER A 182 8.56 -6.45 2.39
CA SER A 182 9.80 -6.28 1.63
C SER A 182 9.67 -5.31 0.46
N HIS A 183 10.63 -4.37 0.32
CA HIS A 183 10.78 -3.48 -0.83
C HIS A 183 12.20 -3.59 -1.39
N LEU A 184 12.35 -4.07 -2.64
CA LEU A 184 13.65 -4.23 -3.29
C LEU A 184 13.97 -3.05 -4.20
N TYR A 185 15.19 -2.53 -4.08
CA TYR A 185 15.73 -1.42 -4.85
C TYR A 185 17.16 -1.70 -5.32
N LYS A 186 17.60 -0.95 -6.34
CA LYS A 186 18.98 -0.88 -6.78
C LYS A 186 19.44 0.58 -6.79
N HIS A 187 20.60 0.86 -6.20
CA HIS A 187 21.21 2.17 -6.21
C HIS A 187 22.75 2.01 -6.23
N ASP A 188 23.40 2.77 -7.11
CA ASP A 188 24.87 2.73 -7.31
C ASP A 188 25.47 1.32 -7.40
N GLY A 189 24.77 0.41 -8.13
CA GLY A 189 25.20 -0.96 -8.37
C GLY A 189 24.97 -1.92 -7.22
N ARG A 190 24.39 -1.48 -6.10
CA ARG A 190 24.03 -2.30 -4.94
C ARG A 190 22.53 -2.53 -4.85
N TYR A 191 22.16 -3.61 -4.20
CA TYR A 191 20.77 -4.00 -3.97
C TYR A 191 20.41 -3.77 -2.50
N TYR A 192 19.21 -3.24 -2.27
CA TYR A 192 18.70 -2.89 -0.96
C TYR A 192 17.31 -3.48 -0.79
N VAL A 193 17.11 -4.22 0.30
CA VAL A 193 15.78 -4.68 0.71
C VAL A 193 15.42 -3.97 2.01
N PHE A 194 14.40 -3.12 1.97
CA PHE A 194 13.78 -2.56 3.16
C PHE A 194 12.76 -3.58 3.67
N THR A 195 12.71 -3.79 4.97
CA THR A 195 11.84 -4.80 5.59
C THR A 195 11.62 -4.48 7.06
N CYS A 196 10.41 -4.70 7.55
CA CYS A 196 10.12 -4.52 8.96
C CYS A 196 10.20 -5.84 9.75
N HIS A 197 10.36 -5.73 11.06
CA HIS A 197 10.21 -6.83 12.00
C HIS A 197 9.90 -6.31 13.41
N PHE A 198 9.56 -7.23 14.32
CA PHE A 198 9.37 -6.94 15.74
C PHE A 198 10.41 -7.74 16.54
N PRO A 199 11.58 -7.15 16.85
CA PRO A 199 12.53 -7.78 17.77
C PRO A 199 11.87 -8.09 19.10
N GLN A 200 12.28 -9.19 19.75
CA GLN A 200 11.69 -9.62 21.00
C GLN A 200 11.60 -8.48 22.04
N GLY A 201 10.40 -8.19 22.51
CA GLY A 201 10.13 -7.18 23.54
C GLY A 201 10.34 -5.73 23.09
N LYS A 202 10.45 -5.49 21.80
CA LYS A 202 10.48 -4.14 21.18
C LYS A 202 9.21 -3.88 20.38
N GLY A 203 8.99 -2.62 19.98
CA GLY A 203 8.05 -2.24 18.93
C GLY A 203 8.56 -2.66 17.54
N LYS A 204 7.74 -2.41 16.53
CA LYS A 204 8.14 -2.60 15.12
C LYS A 204 9.33 -1.71 14.79
N THR A 205 10.33 -2.27 14.11
CA THR A 205 11.51 -1.56 13.60
C THR A 205 11.68 -1.82 12.12
N GLU A 206 12.43 -0.98 11.43
CA GLU A 206 12.78 -1.15 10.03
C GLU A 206 14.24 -1.53 9.89
N ALA A 207 14.49 -2.55 9.08
CA ALA A 207 15.82 -2.98 8.68
C ALA A 207 16.06 -2.77 7.18
N CYS A 208 17.32 -2.59 6.81
CA CYS A 208 17.78 -2.65 5.43
C CYS A 208 18.76 -3.80 5.28
N LEU A 209 18.52 -4.60 4.26
CA LEU A 209 19.45 -5.65 3.81
C LEU A 209 20.18 -5.10 2.59
N MET A 210 21.50 -5.16 2.54
CA MET A 210 22.31 -4.67 1.43
C MET A 210 23.20 -5.77 0.87
N ALA A 211 23.33 -5.84 -0.47
CA ALA A 211 24.21 -6.76 -1.16
C ALA A 211 24.79 -6.13 -2.44
N GLU A 212 25.95 -6.62 -2.86
CA GLU A 212 26.59 -6.21 -4.13
C GLU A 212 25.95 -6.91 -5.35
N SER A 213 25.24 -8.03 -5.14
CA SER A 213 24.53 -8.78 -6.20
C SER A 213 23.36 -9.57 -5.60
N LEU A 214 22.36 -9.91 -6.40
CA LEU A 214 21.17 -10.65 -5.95
C LEU A 214 21.47 -12.09 -5.51
N ASP A 215 22.55 -12.68 -6.01
CA ASP A 215 23.07 -13.99 -5.62
C ASP A 215 24.11 -13.92 -4.49
N GLY A 216 24.52 -12.72 -4.09
CA GLY A 216 25.48 -12.45 -3.03
C GLY A 216 24.88 -12.56 -1.62
N ALA A 217 25.72 -12.39 -0.61
CA ALA A 217 25.30 -12.32 0.78
C ALA A 217 24.68 -10.94 1.07
N PHE A 218 23.51 -10.94 1.71
CA PHE A 218 22.88 -9.73 2.22
C PHE A 218 23.34 -9.48 3.66
N GLU A 219 23.82 -8.28 3.92
CA GLU A 219 24.08 -7.79 5.28
C GLU A 219 22.85 -7.04 5.78
N ALA A 220 22.35 -7.38 6.98
CA ALA A 220 21.18 -6.75 7.59
C ALA A 220 21.60 -5.70 8.62
N ARG A 221 20.90 -4.56 8.63
CA ARG A 221 21.08 -3.49 9.62
C ARG A 221 19.75 -2.83 9.94
N GLU A 222 19.43 -2.68 11.22
CA GLU A 222 18.31 -1.85 11.68
C GLU A 222 18.59 -0.37 11.32
N ILE A 223 17.64 0.28 10.65
CA ILE A 223 17.76 1.65 10.15
C ILE A 223 16.79 2.62 10.80
N ILE A 224 15.68 2.13 11.38
CA ILE A 224 14.71 2.89 12.19
C ILE A 224 14.30 2.06 13.41
N ASP A 225 14.42 2.69 14.59
CA ASP A 225 13.89 2.23 15.87
C ASP A 225 13.31 3.44 16.61
N ASP A 226 12.08 3.82 16.26
CA ASP A 226 11.39 4.97 16.82
C ASP A 226 9.87 4.82 16.75
N ASP A 227 9.18 5.33 17.76
CA ASP A 227 7.72 5.30 17.85
C ASP A 227 7.07 6.70 17.79
N LEU A 228 7.80 7.74 17.42
CA LEU A 228 7.32 9.14 17.49
C LEU A 228 6.64 9.50 18.81
N SER A 229 7.06 8.87 19.91
CA SER A 229 6.44 8.99 21.25
C SER A 229 4.97 8.53 21.27
N PHE A 230 4.59 7.56 20.44
CA PHE A 230 3.24 7.03 20.37
C PHE A 230 3.14 5.58 20.85
N HIS A 231 3.06 5.38 22.17
CA HIS A 231 2.71 4.13 22.84
C HIS A 231 3.58 2.89 22.49
N GLY A 232 4.79 3.06 22.01
CA GLY A 232 5.66 1.97 21.57
C GLY A 232 5.28 1.38 20.20
N TYR A 233 4.32 1.99 19.47
CA TYR A 233 4.02 1.60 18.10
C TYR A 233 5.09 2.14 17.15
N GLY A 234 6.03 1.28 16.79
CA GLY A 234 7.17 1.64 15.95
C GLY A 234 6.78 2.08 14.54
N VAL A 235 7.61 2.97 13.98
CA VAL A 235 7.51 3.39 12.57
C VAL A 235 8.32 2.43 11.72
N ALA A 236 7.67 1.69 10.82
CA ALA A 236 8.31 0.75 9.92
C ALA A 236 7.38 0.32 8.80
N GLN A 237 7.85 -0.60 7.96
CA GLN A 237 7.20 -1.12 6.76
C GLN A 237 7.00 -0.03 5.70
N GLY A 238 7.97 0.03 4.81
CA GLY A 238 8.01 0.97 3.71
C GLY A 238 9.31 0.87 2.94
N GLY A 239 9.71 1.94 2.31
CA GLY A 239 10.83 1.94 1.40
C GLY A 239 11.47 3.30 1.21
N MET A 240 12.07 3.49 0.05
CA MET A 240 12.74 4.73 -0.32
C MET A 240 12.27 5.26 -1.67
N VAL A 241 12.36 6.58 -1.83
CA VAL A 241 12.04 7.28 -3.07
C VAL A 241 12.98 8.46 -3.25
N ASP A 242 13.38 8.72 -4.49
CA ASP A 242 14.20 9.86 -4.85
C ASP A 242 13.36 11.04 -5.33
N THR A 243 13.97 12.21 -5.40
CA THR A 243 13.41 13.40 -6.05
C THR A 243 14.09 13.67 -7.40
N PRO A 244 13.49 14.50 -8.28
CA PRO A 244 14.14 14.93 -9.51
C PRO A 244 15.51 15.62 -9.29
N ASP A 245 15.71 16.23 -8.12
CA ASP A 245 16.96 16.92 -7.75
C ASP A 245 18.01 15.97 -7.15
N GLY A 246 17.64 14.67 -6.93
CA GLY A 246 18.54 13.62 -6.41
C GLY A 246 18.56 13.50 -4.89
N ASP A 247 17.70 14.20 -4.17
CA ASP A 247 17.47 13.96 -2.75
C ASP A 247 16.70 12.66 -2.55
N TRP A 248 16.94 12.00 -1.41
CA TRP A 248 16.29 10.75 -1.05
C TRP A 248 15.42 10.90 0.18
N TYR A 249 14.30 10.20 0.17
CA TYR A 249 13.38 10.08 1.30
C TYR A 249 13.05 8.62 1.55
N ALA A 250 12.91 8.26 2.84
CA ALA A 250 12.28 7.02 3.25
C ALA A 250 10.84 7.30 3.66
N PHE A 251 9.95 6.39 3.31
CA PHE A 251 8.56 6.41 3.73
C PHE A 251 8.24 5.11 4.46
N MET A 252 7.48 5.20 5.54
CA MET A 252 7.06 4.06 6.36
C MET A 252 5.70 4.37 6.95
N MET A 253 5.10 3.42 7.66
CA MET A 253 3.84 3.66 8.35
C MET A 253 3.97 3.52 9.86
N GLN A 254 2.97 3.99 10.58
CA GLN A 254 2.81 3.80 12.02
C GLN A 254 1.36 3.49 12.37
N ASP A 255 1.15 2.50 13.23
CA ASP A 255 -0.18 2.24 13.78
C ASP A 255 -0.61 3.36 14.72
N ARG A 256 -1.76 3.97 14.46
CA ARG A 256 -2.37 5.08 15.23
C ARG A 256 -3.74 4.72 15.79
N GLY A 257 -3.89 3.46 16.23
CA GLY A 257 -5.11 2.96 16.86
C GLY A 257 -6.33 3.06 15.94
N GLY A 258 -7.39 3.72 16.39
CA GLY A 258 -8.65 3.81 15.62
C GLY A 258 -8.58 4.60 14.31
N VAL A 259 -7.51 5.36 14.06
CA VAL A 259 -7.29 6.00 12.75
C VAL A 259 -6.76 5.00 11.73
N GLY A 260 -5.99 4.01 12.18
CA GLY A 260 -5.36 3.00 11.34
C GLY A 260 -3.86 3.21 11.20
N ARG A 261 -3.27 2.78 10.08
CA ARG A 261 -1.85 2.82 9.78
C ARG A 261 -1.53 4.02 8.89
N VAL A 262 -0.81 4.99 9.45
CA VAL A 262 -0.60 6.30 8.82
C VAL A 262 0.81 6.43 8.25
N PRO A 263 0.99 6.91 7.01
CA PRO A 263 2.30 7.11 6.41
C PRO A 263 3.11 8.22 7.07
N THR A 264 4.42 7.98 7.19
CA THR A 264 5.45 8.94 7.62
C THR A 264 6.46 9.16 6.51
N LEU A 265 7.16 10.26 6.55
CA LEU A 265 8.22 10.61 5.59
C LEU A 265 9.46 11.10 6.33
N MET A 266 10.63 10.67 5.88
CA MET A 266 11.91 10.98 6.52
C MET A 266 12.95 11.33 5.46
N PRO A 267 13.84 12.31 5.69
CA PRO A 267 14.99 12.49 4.84
C PRO A 267 15.90 11.26 4.92
N MET A 268 16.55 10.92 3.83
CA MET A 268 17.45 9.78 3.77
C MET A 268 18.71 10.14 2.98
N ARG A 269 19.82 9.57 3.34
CA ARG A 269 21.06 9.60 2.57
C ARG A 269 21.79 8.27 2.67
N PHE A 270 22.67 7.98 1.75
CA PHE A 270 23.58 6.84 1.86
C PHE A 270 24.82 7.22 2.66
N GLY A 271 25.20 6.37 3.61
CA GLY A 271 26.42 6.50 4.40
C GLY A 271 27.68 6.16 3.59
N GLU A 272 28.87 6.42 4.16
CA GLU A 272 30.16 6.09 3.53
C GLU A 272 30.32 4.58 3.30
N ASP A 273 29.67 3.76 4.11
CA ASP A 273 29.64 2.30 4.00
C ASP A 273 28.56 1.80 3.02
N GLY A 274 27.75 2.70 2.45
CA GLY A 274 26.68 2.43 1.50
C GLY A 274 25.32 2.14 2.12
N PHE A 275 25.21 1.94 3.44
CA PHE A 275 23.91 1.76 4.08
C PHE A 275 23.09 3.05 4.12
N PRO A 276 21.76 2.98 4.03
CA PRO A 276 20.91 4.14 4.22
C PRO A 276 20.95 4.64 5.66
N VAL A 277 21.09 5.95 5.81
CA VAL A 277 20.93 6.68 7.07
C VAL A 277 19.61 7.42 6.97
N VAL A 278 18.63 6.94 7.71
CA VAL A 278 17.25 7.40 7.63
C VAL A 278 16.94 8.34 8.80
N GLY A 279 16.19 9.42 8.51
CA GLY A 279 15.77 10.40 9.48
C GLY A 279 16.94 11.06 10.21
N GLU A 280 16.78 11.27 11.50
CA GLU A 280 17.84 11.80 12.38
C GLU A 280 18.63 10.64 13.01
N ASN A 281 19.44 9.94 12.18
CA ASN A 281 20.21 8.76 12.58
C ASN A 281 19.36 7.65 13.21
N GLY A 282 18.33 7.21 12.48
CA GLY A 282 17.43 6.13 12.90
C GLY A 282 16.24 6.60 13.75
N LYS A 283 16.06 7.93 13.91
CA LYS A 283 14.90 8.53 14.56
C LYS A 283 14.06 9.30 13.56
N VAL A 284 12.75 9.19 13.71
CA VAL A 284 11.77 9.86 12.86
C VAL A 284 11.62 11.32 13.26
N PRO A 285 11.94 12.29 12.39
CA PRO A 285 11.78 13.70 12.73
C PRO A 285 10.30 14.06 12.86
N GLN A 286 9.97 14.96 13.79
CA GLN A 286 8.59 15.49 13.95
C GLN A 286 8.12 16.26 12.72
N SER A 287 9.05 16.79 11.92
CA SER A 287 8.77 17.49 10.67
C SER A 287 9.81 17.16 9.62
N VAL A 288 9.39 17.17 8.36
CA VAL A 288 10.22 16.94 7.18
C VAL A 288 10.08 18.11 6.21
N SER A 289 11.17 18.51 5.58
CA SER A 289 11.17 19.49 4.50
C SER A 289 11.39 18.79 3.16
N VAL A 290 10.54 19.09 2.20
CA VAL A 290 10.58 18.53 0.83
C VAL A 290 10.57 19.65 -0.21
N PRO A 291 11.08 19.41 -1.44
CA PRO A 291 10.92 20.37 -2.53
C PRO A 291 9.44 20.63 -2.81
N ALA A 292 9.07 21.91 -2.88
CA ALA A 292 7.71 22.28 -3.25
C ALA A 292 7.47 22.02 -4.74
N ALA A 293 6.31 21.46 -5.07
CA ALA A 293 5.88 21.36 -6.45
C ALA A 293 5.76 22.75 -7.08
N SER A 294 6.16 22.86 -8.33
CA SER A 294 6.13 24.15 -9.04
C SER A 294 4.74 24.56 -9.54
N CYS A 295 3.76 23.67 -9.53
CA CYS A 295 2.49 23.85 -10.23
C CYS A 295 1.25 23.22 -9.56
N ALA A 296 1.37 22.62 -8.37
CA ALA A 296 0.24 21.96 -7.71
C ALA A 296 -0.33 22.82 -6.57
N GLU A 297 -1.67 22.95 -6.54
CA GLU A 297 -2.37 23.42 -5.34
C GLU A 297 -2.37 22.30 -4.30
N PRO A 298 -2.30 22.62 -2.99
CA PRO A 298 -2.39 21.62 -1.94
C PRO A 298 -3.71 20.84 -2.04
N VAL A 299 -3.59 19.54 -2.06
CA VAL A 299 -4.73 18.60 -2.10
C VAL A 299 -4.71 17.71 -0.86
N THR A 300 -5.85 17.11 -0.54
CA THR A 300 -5.97 16.11 0.52
C THR A 300 -6.55 14.82 -0.06
N PRO A 301 -6.20 13.64 0.48
CA PRO A 301 -6.72 12.38 -0.03
C PRO A 301 -8.24 12.26 0.06
N ILE A 302 -8.81 12.82 1.13
CA ILE A 302 -10.25 12.87 1.36
C ILE A 302 -10.66 14.34 1.26
N ASN A 303 -11.21 14.71 0.12
CA ASN A 303 -11.54 16.08 -0.22
C ASN A 303 -13.04 16.35 -0.34
N GLY A 304 -13.88 15.43 0.10
CA GLY A 304 -15.33 15.57 0.04
C GLY A 304 -16.09 14.40 0.67
N SER A 305 -17.38 14.51 0.63
CA SER A 305 -18.32 13.48 1.08
C SER A 305 -19.53 13.38 0.15
N GLU A 306 -19.44 13.95 -1.04
CA GLU A 306 -20.56 14.02 -1.97
C GLU A 306 -20.83 12.65 -2.60
N PHE A 307 -22.11 12.37 -2.82
CA PHE A 307 -22.58 11.24 -3.58
C PHE A 307 -22.83 11.63 -5.04
N ILE A 308 -21.76 11.84 -5.79
CA ILE A 308 -21.82 12.15 -7.21
C ILE A 308 -21.57 10.87 -7.99
N ALA A 309 -22.55 10.42 -8.74
CA ALA A 309 -22.42 9.25 -9.61
C ALA A 309 -21.44 9.57 -10.75
N ARG A 310 -20.41 8.74 -10.88
CA ARG A 310 -19.67 8.60 -12.12
C ARG A 310 -20.22 7.39 -12.87
N HIS A 311 -20.17 7.41 -14.17
CA HIS A 311 -20.58 6.26 -14.97
C HIS A 311 -19.36 5.42 -15.34
N ASN A 312 -19.49 4.12 -15.32
CA ASN A 312 -18.48 3.22 -15.86
C ASN A 312 -18.41 3.33 -17.40
N ALA A 313 -17.44 2.65 -18.04
CA ALA A 313 -17.25 2.68 -19.48
C ALA A 313 -18.48 2.22 -20.30
N GLU A 314 -19.38 1.47 -19.69
CA GLU A 314 -20.62 0.96 -20.29
C GLU A 314 -21.83 1.87 -20.02
N GLY A 315 -21.61 2.99 -19.28
CA GLY A 315 -22.68 3.92 -18.93
C GLY A 315 -23.52 3.51 -17.71
N GLY A 316 -23.18 2.39 -17.06
CA GLY A 316 -23.81 1.91 -15.84
C GLY A 316 -23.21 2.55 -14.57
N VAL A 317 -23.75 2.17 -13.42
CA VAL A 317 -23.27 2.55 -12.10
C VAL A 317 -22.93 1.28 -11.31
N ASP A 318 -21.69 1.21 -10.81
CA ASP A 318 -21.20 0.15 -9.93
C ASP A 318 -20.38 0.77 -8.78
N ALA A 319 -19.75 -0.05 -7.95
CA ALA A 319 -18.94 0.44 -6.82
C ALA A 319 -17.84 1.44 -7.22
N ASN A 320 -17.28 1.30 -8.44
CA ASN A 320 -16.26 2.23 -8.97
C ASN A 320 -16.83 3.57 -9.45
N CYS A 321 -18.13 3.72 -9.48
CA CYS A 321 -18.78 4.98 -9.83
C CYS A 321 -18.91 5.95 -8.66
N LEU A 322 -18.57 5.52 -7.44
CA LEU A 322 -18.41 6.39 -6.29
C LEU A 322 -17.11 7.20 -6.41
N GLN A 323 -17.03 8.30 -5.67
CA GLN A 323 -15.75 9.00 -5.52
C GLN A 323 -14.72 8.06 -4.85
N PRO A 324 -13.41 8.16 -5.19
CA PRO A 324 -12.42 7.18 -4.73
C PRO A 324 -12.29 7.07 -3.20
N TYR A 325 -12.67 8.07 -2.44
CA TYR A 325 -12.65 8.04 -0.98
C TYR A 325 -13.81 7.25 -0.34
N TRP A 326 -14.75 6.70 -1.15
CA TRP A 326 -15.81 5.81 -0.69
C TRP A 326 -15.48 4.35 -1.02
N GLN A 327 -15.60 3.48 -0.03
CA GLN A 327 -15.43 2.03 -0.22
C GLN A 327 -16.51 1.28 0.55
N PHE A 328 -16.97 0.18 -0.02
CA PHE A 328 -17.79 -0.78 0.72
C PHE A 328 -16.90 -1.68 1.57
N ASN A 329 -17.41 -2.13 2.72
CA ASN A 329 -16.66 -3.06 3.57
C ASN A 329 -16.46 -4.45 2.96
N HIS A 330 -17.23 -4.83 1.95
CA HIS A 330 -17.15 -6.07 1.17
C HIS A 330 -17.75 -5.84 -0.22
N ILE A 331 -17.82 -6.86 -1.07
CA ILE A 331 -18.44 -6.74 -2.38
C ILE A 331 -19.90 -6.30 -2.23
N PRO A 332 -20.31 -5.16 -2.78
CA PRO A 332 -21.67 -4.67 -2.64
C PRO A 332 -22.65 -5.48 -3.47
N HIS A 333 -23.86 -5.62 -2.96
CA HIS A 333 -25.03 -6.10 -3.69
C HIS A 333 -25.65 -4.92 -4.43
N ASN A 334 -25.31 -4.75 -5.70
CA ASN A 334 -25.61 -3.54 -6.48
C ASN A 334 -27.12 -3.27 -6.67
N GLU A 335 -27.96 -4.29 -6.55
CA GLU A 335 -29.42 -4.18 -6.62
C GLU A 335 -30.05 -3.53 -5.37
N TYR A 336 -29.27 -3.36 -4.29
CA TYR A 336 -29.74 -2.78 -3.02
C TYR A 336 -29.16 -1.42 -2.70
N TRP A 337 -28.58 -0.73 -3.67
CA TRP A 337 -28.18 0.67 -3.51
C TRP A 337 -28.26 1.46 -4.82
N SER A 338 -28.37 2.78 -4.73
CA SER A 338 -28.47 3.65 -5.90
C SER A 338 -27.93 5.05 -5.61
N LEU A 339 -27.29 5.64 -6.64
CA LEU A 339 -26.91 7.05 -6.71
C LEU A 339 -27.84 7.85 -7.64
N THR A 340 -28.72 7.18 -8.37
CA THR A 340 -29.54 7.79 -9.43
C THR A 340 -31.00 7.94 -9.04
N GLU A 341 -31.52 7.14 -8.11
CA GLU A 341 -32.90 7.27 -7.63
C GLU A 341 -33.17 8.61 -6.97
N ARG A 342 -32.17 9.16 -6.27
CA ARG A 342 -32.21 10.49 -5.70
C ARG A 342 -30.84 11.15 -5.90
N PRO A 343 -30.70 12.04 -6.90
CA PRO A 343 -29.44 12.74 -7.15
C PRO A 343 -28.90 13.45 -5.91
N GLY A 344 -27.59 13.29 -5.62
CA GLY A 344 -26.92 13.86 -4.47
C GLY A 344 -27.11 13.07 -3.17
N ALA A 345 -27.77 11.92 -3.20
CA ALA A 345 -27.96 11.04 -2.06
C ALA A 345 -27.53 9.60 -2.38
N PHE A 346 -27.03 8.90 -1.38
CA PHE A 346 -26.79 7.47 -1.43
C PHE A 346 -28.06 6.75 -0.90
N ARG A 347 -28.76 6.06 -1.79
CA ARG A 347 -29.98 5.30 -1.45
C ARG A 347 -29.59 3.87 -1.09
N LEU A 348 -30.00 3.42 0.10
CA LEU A 348 -29.87 2.02 0.51
C LEU A 348 -31.25 1.37 0.57
N HIS A 349 -31.37 0.17 0.00
CA HIS A 349 -32.51 -0.71 0.12
C HIS A 349 -32.15 -1.86 1.07
N SER A 350 -33.06 -2.20 1.98
CA SER A 350 -32.86 -3.33 2.89
C SER A 350 -32.98 -4.66 2.13
N GLY A 351 -31.86 -5.33 1.91
CA GLY A 351 -31.84 -6.65 1.24
C GLY A 351 -32.03 -7.80 2.21
N ARG A 352 -31.57 -7.65 3.45
CA ARG A 352 -31.73 -8.66 4.52
C ARG A 352 -31.62 -8.03 5.90
N ILE A 353 -32.05 -8.78 6.92
CA ILE A 353 -31.77 -8.48 8.32
C ILE A 353 -30.41 -9.07 8.69
N SER A 354 -29.52 -8.25 9.23
CA SER A 354 -28.23 -8.67 9.77
C SER A 354 -28.23 -8.64 11.29
N SER A 355 -27.57 -9.62 11.90
CA SER A 355 -27.44 -9.72 13.38
C SER A 355 -26.43 -8.73 13.93
N ASN A 356 -25.48 -8.27 13.11
CA ASN A 356 -24.44 -7.33 13.49
C ASN A 356 -23.91 -6.56 12.24
N LEU A 357 -23.14 -5.51 12.47
CA LEU A 357 -22.61 -4.66 11.41
C LEU A 357 -21.63 -5.40 10.47
N ASN A 358 -20.87 -6.36 11.00
CA ASN A 358 -19.89 -7.12 10.20
C ASN A 358 -20.52 -7.97 9.09
N HIS A 359 -21.81 -8.25 9.19
CA HIS A 359 -22.58 -9.00 8.18
C HIS A 359 -23.61 -8.13 7.46
N ALA A 360 -23.60 -6.82 7.70
CA ALA A 360 -24.52 -5.91 7.01
C ALA A 360 -24.05 -5.66 5.57
N TRP A 361 -24.95 -5.92 4.61
CA TRP A 361 -24.69 -5.64 3.22
C TRP A 361 -24.59 -4.14 2.95
N ASN A 362 -23.77 -3.78 1.98
CA ASN A 362 -23.64 -2.41 1.48
C ASN A 362 -23.26 -1.39 2.57
N THR A 363 -22.49 -1.81 3.57
CA THR A 363 -21.89 -0.87 4.52
C THR A 363 -20.87 -0.02 3.78
N LEU A 364 -21.23 1.24 3.53
CA LEU A 364 -20.37 2.21 2.88
C LEU A 364 -19.48 2.88 3.93
N THR A 365 -18.22 3.00 3.63
CA THR A 365 -17.19 3.52 4.54
C THR A 365 -16.39 4.65 3.91
N GLN A 366 -15.86 5.52 4.76
CA GLN A 366 -14.87 6.53 4.41
C GLN A 366 -13.79 6.53 5.49
N ARG A 367 -12.52 6.69 5.09
CA ARG A 367 -11.43 6.82 6.05
C ARG A 367 -11.57 8.09 6.88
N THR A 368 -11.19 8.00 8.14
CA THR A 368 -11.09 9.17 9.01
C THR A 368 -9.76 9.87 8.84
N MET A 369 -9.72 11.17 9.03
CA MET A 369 -8.49 11.96 9.09
C MET A 369 -8.19 12.34 10.53
N GLY A 370 -7.05 11.91 11.05
CA GLY A 370 -6.62 12.22 12.40
C GLY A 370 -6.10 13.66 12.56
N PRO A 371 -5.80 14.09 13.80
CA PRO A 371 -6.07 13.36 15.05
C PRO A 371 -7.50 13.45 15.54
N VAL A 372 -8.33 14.29 14.93
CA VAL A 372 -9.75 14.49 15.30
C VAL A 372 -10.59 14.52 14.03
N THR A 373 -11.62 13.70 13.99
CA THR A 373 -12.60 13.66 12.90
C THR A 373 -14.00 13.92 13.43
N VAL A 374 -14.74 14.75 12.73
CA VAL A 374 -16.18 14.96 12.96
C VAL A 374 -16.91 14.52 11.69
N ALA A 375 -17.88 13.64 11.84
CA ALA A 375 -18.73 13.18 10.75
C ALA A 375 -20.19 13.53 11.03
N GLU A 376 -20.88 14.05 10.04
CA GLU A 376 -22.31 14.33 10.08
C GLU A 376 -23.00 13.62 8.92
N VAL A 377 -24.16 13.05 9.16
CA VAL A 377 -24.97 12.42 8.13
C VAL A 377 -26.44 12.82 8.29
N THR A 378 -27.07 13.16 7.18
CA THR A 378 -28.52 13.37 7.12
C THR A 378 -29.17 12.12 6.58
N VAL A 379 -30.11 11.57 7.33
CA VAL A 379 -30.87 10.36 6.97
C VAL A 379 -32.36 10.72 6.91
N ASP A 380 -33.07 10.27 5.86
CA ASP A 380 -34.53 10.42 5.68
C ASP A 380 -35.24 9.12 5.30
#